data_0ab0d3a914a7652ba0173c0a04e92d86
#
_entry.id   0ab0d3a914a7652ba0173c0a04e92d86
#
_cell.length_a   1.000
_cell.length_b   1.000
_cell.length_c   1.000
_cell.angle_alpha   90.00
_cell.angle_beta   90.00
_cell.angle_gamma   90.00
#
_symmetry.space_group_name_H-M   'P 1'
#
loop_
_entity.id
_entity.type
_entity.pdbx_description
1 polymer ?
#
loop_
_entity_poly.entity_id
_entity_poly.type
_entity_poly.pdbx_seq_one_letter_code
_entity_poly.pdbx_strand_id
1 'polypeptide(L)'
;MLKGLDPILSADLLWILGAMGHGDDLALVDANHPAETIARSTRTGKLVRLPGLTMERAAKAILSVLPIDNFQPAPVRRMEVVGAPDALPPVQEAVQAELLRVGIHEPLVGLERFAFYEAARQAFAVVQVGDPRPYGCFLLRKGVIAA
;
A
#
# COMPACT_ATOMS: atom_id res chain seq x y z
N MET A 1 7.65 -10.30 -19.36
CA MET A 1 7.17 -8.92 -19.29
C MET A 1 5.92 -8.75 -20.14
N LEU A 2 5.03 -7.85 -19.75
CA LEU A 2 3.81 -7.54 -20.49
C LEU A 2 3.92 -6.13 -21.08
N LYS A 3 3.35 -5.94 -22.27
CA LYS A 3 3.32 -4.61 -22.91
C LYS A 3 2.41 -3.66 -22.14
N GLY A 4 2.81 -2.40 -22.02
CA GLY A 4 2.01 -1.35 -21.40
C GLY A 4 1.96 -1.37 -19.87
N LEU A 5 2.69 -2.26 -19.22
CA LEU A 5 2.79 -2.32 -17.76
C LEU A 5 4.16 -1.86 -17.27
N ASP A 6 4.16 -1.26 -16.10
CA ASP A 6 5.40 -0.91 -15.41
C ASP A 6 6.20 -2.21 -15.13
N PRO A 7 7.50 -2.27 -15.49
CA PRO A 7 8.30 -3.49 -15.31
C PRO A 7 8.50 -3.91 -13.86
N ILE A 8 8.23 -3.04 -12.88
CA ILE A 8 8.23 -3.40 -11.45
C ILE A 8 7.09 -4.37 -11.12
N LEU A 9 6.00 -4.34 -11.88
CA LEU A 9 4.85 -5.22 -11.69
C LEU A 9 5.21 -6.65 -12.10
N SER A 10 5.81 -7.38 -11.17
CA SER A 10 6.15 -8.80 -11.36
C SER A 10 4.88 -9.66 -11.49
N ALA A 11 5.06 -10.90 -11.95
CA ALA A 11 3.94 -11.85 -12.07
C ALA A 11 3.22 -12.05 -10.73
N ASP A 12 3.97 -12.20 -9.62
CA ASP A 12 3.38 -12.36 -8.29
C ASP A 12 2.61 -11.12 -7.84
N LEU A 13 3.17 -9.93 -8.08
CA LEU A 13 2.50 -8.67 -7.74
C LEU A 13 1.23 -8.49 -8.58
N LEU A 14 1.30 -8.73 -9.89
CA LEU A 14 0.13 -8.67 -10.76
C LEU A 14 -0.95 -9.65 -10.35
N TRP A 15 -0.56 -10.87 -9.95
CA TRP A 15 -1.53 -11.85 -9.44
C TRP A 15 -2.26 -11.31 -8.20
N ILE A 16 -1.54 -10.75 -7.24
CA ILE A 16 -2.14 -10.16 -6.03
C ILE A 16 -3.13 -9.07 -6.43
N LEU A 17 -2.69 -8.09 -7.20
CA LEU A 17 -3.53 -6.94 -7.58
C LEU A 17 -4.75 -7.35 -8.39
N GLY A 18 -4.60 -8.34 -9.28
CA GLY A 18 -5.69 -8.89 -10.08
C GLY A 18 -6.66 -9.74 -9.27
N ALA A 19 -6.16 -10.52 -8.31
CA ALA A 19 -6.98 -11.40 -7.47
C ALA A 19 -7.74 -10.66 -6.37
N MET A 20 -7.27 -9.48 -5.92
CA MET A 20 -8.00 -8.64 -4.98
C MET A 20 -9.38 -8.25 -5.55
N GLY A 21 -10.39 -8.29 -4.68
CA GLY A 21 -11.73 -7.79 -4.97
C GLY A 21 -11.98 -6.39 -4.42
N HIS A 22 -13.14 -5.83 -4.72
CA HIS A 22 -13.58 -4.56 -4.15
C HIS A 22 -13.58 -4.63 -2.62
N GLY A 23 -12.95 -3.67 -1.99
CA GLY A 23 -12.88 -3.57 -0.53
C GLY A 23 -11.71 -4.32 0.10
N ASP A 24 -10.97 -5.14 -0.65
CA ASP A 24 -9.74 -5.74 -0.14
C ASP A 24 -8.65 -4.69 0.02
N ASP A 25 -7.84 -4.84 1.06
CA ASP A 25 -6.70 -3.97 1.33
C ASP A 25 -5.38 -4.62 0.88
N LEU A 26 -4.53 -3.82 0.27
CA LEU A 26 -3.11 -4.14 0.08
C LEU A 26 -2.29 -3.44 1.16
N ALA A 27 -1.47 -4.18 1.91
CA ALA A 27 -0.50 -3.59 2.82
C ALA A 27 0.80 -3.30 2.05
N LEU A 28 1.11 -2.02 1.88
CA LEU A 28 2.34 -1.54 1.23
C LEU A 28 3.22 -0.94 2.31
N VAL A 29 4.37 -1.57 2.59
CA VAL A 29 5.13 -1.32 3.82
C VAL A 29 6.62 -1.18 3.56
N ASP A 30 7.31 -0.47 4.47
CA ASP A 30 8.74 -0.22 4.40
C ASP A 30 9.59 -1.43 4.84
N ALA A 31 10.92 -1.27 4.76
CA ALA A 31 11.88 -2.32 5.07
C ALA A 31 11.91 -2.72 6.56
N ASN A 32 11.41 -1.88 7.46
CA ASN A 32 11.40 -2.13 8.91
C ASN A 32 10.13 -2.82 9.40
N HIS A 33 9.09 -2.85 8.56
CA HIS A 33 7.82 -3.48 8.91
C HIS A 33 8.01 -5.00 9.12
N PRO A 34 7.33 -5.62 10.11
CA PRO A 34 7.40 -7.07 10.33
C PRO A 34 6.61 -7.84 9.25
N ALA A 35 7.01 -7.66 8.00
CA ALA A 35 6.24 -8.08 6.83
C ALA A 35 6.01 -9.59 6.78
N GLU A 36 7.01 -10.40 7.11
CA GLU A 36 6.88 -11.85 7.12
C GLU A 36 5.83 -12.33 8.13
N THR A 37 5.90 -11.78 9.34
CA THR A 37 4.95 -12.10 10.41
C THR A 37 3.52 -11.68 10.05
N ILE A 38 3.37 -10.47 9.56
CA ILE A 38 2.06 -9.92 9.18
C ILE A 38 1.48 -10.68 7.98
N ALA A 39 2.30 -10.96 6.96
CA ALA A 39 1.85 -11.66 5.76
C ALA A 39 1.20 -13.02 6.06
N ARG A 40 1.75 -13.75 7.01
CA ARG A 40 1.20 -15.06 7.42
C ARG A 40 -0.24 -14.99 7.92
N SER A 41 -0.66 -13.86 8.45
CA SER A 41 -2.02 -13.64 8.96
C SER A 41 -2.97 -13.06 7.91
N THR A 42 -2.46 -12.62 6.76
CA THR A 42 -3.29 -12.06 5.68
C THR A 42 -4.16 -13.11 5.01
N ARG A 43 -5.11 -12.66 4.18
CA ARG A 43 -6.05 -13.56 3.48
C ARG A 43 -5.35 -14.58 2.59
N THR A 44 -4.23 -14.20 1.96
CA THR A 44 -3.49 -15.08 1.04
C THR A 44 -2.21 -15.66 1.64
N GLY A 45 -1.71 -15.10 2.73
CA GLY A 45 -0.39 -15.41 3.26
C GLY A 45 0.75 -14.98 2.34
N LYS A 46 0.49 -14.17 1.32
CA LYS A 46 1.48 -13.79 0.31
C LYS A 46 2.24 -12.52 0.69
N LEU A 47 3.53 -12.56 0.42
CA LEU A 47 4.46 -11.44 0.58
C LEU A 47 5.27 -11.28 -0.71
N VAL A 48 5.21 -10.08 -1.29
CA VAL A 48 6.10 -9.70 -2.39
C VAL A 48 7.09 -8.67 -1.89
N ARG A 49 8.37 -8.87 -2.18
CA ARG A 49 9.44 -7.92 -1.84
C ARG A 49 9.90 -7.17 -3.08
N LEU A 50 10.10 -5.87 -2.90
CA LEU A 50 10.61 -4.96 -3.92
C LEU A 50 11.88 -4.28 -3.39
N PRO A 51 13.02 -5.01 -3.31
CA PRO A 51 14.27 -4.46 -2.81
C PRO A 51 14.80 -3.37 -3.76
N GLY A 52 15.51 -2.39 -3.19
CA GLY A 52 16.17 -1.35 -3.97
C GLY A 52 15.24 -0.27 -4.55
N LEU A 53 13.97 -0.26 -4.19
CA LEU A 53 13.03 0.77 -4.62
C LEU A 53 12.71 1.73 -3.47
N THR A 54 12.32 2.95 -3.84
CA THR A 54 11.67 3.87 -2.91
C THR A 54 10.17 3.56 -2.83
N MET A 55 9.55 3.97 -1.74
CA MET A 55 8.12 3.75 -1.51
C MET A 55 7.26 4.42 -2.59
N GLU A 56 7.57 5.66 -2.95
CA GLU A 56 6.84 6.39 -3.99
C GLU A 56 7.03 5.74 -5.37
N ARG A 57 8.18 5.14 -5.65
CA ARG A 57 8.39 4.42 -6.92
C ARG A 57 7.53 3.16 -6.99
N ALA A 58 7.44 2.43 -5.90
CA ALA A 58 6.57 1.26 -5.81
C ALA A 58 5.08 1.65 -5.88
N ALA A 59 4.69 2.71 -5.14
CA ALA A 59 3.33 3.23 -5.16
C ALA A 59 2.91 3.65 -6.57
N LYS A 60 3.78 4.35 -7.31
CA LYS A 60 3.52 4.75 -8.70
C LYS A 60 3.19 3.54 -9.59
N ALA A 61 3.98 2.48 -9.49
CA ALA A 61 3.76 1.27 -10.29
C ALA A 61 2.42 0.59 -9.92
N ILE A 62 2.15 0.43 -8.63
CA ILE A 62 0.91 -0.19 -8.15
C ILE A 62 -0.32 0.63 -8.55
N LEU A 63 -0.28 1.94 -8.34
CA LEU A 63 -1.39 2.84 -8.67
C LEU A 63 -1.67 2.95 -10.17
N SER A 64 -0.72 2.55 -11.02
CA SER A 64 -0.95 2.53 -12.47
C SER A 64 -1.98 1.46 -12.89
N VAL A 65 -2.24 0.47 -12.04
CA VAL A 65 -3.16 -0.64 -12.33
C VAL A 65 -4.21 -0.89 -11.24
N LEU A 66 -3.98 -0.43 -10.00
CA LEU A 66 -4.88 -0.65 -8.89
C LEU A 66 -5.85 0.54 -8.74
N PRO A 67 -7.15 0.35 -9.01
CA PRO A 67 -8.13 1.38 -8.70
C PRO A 67 -8.27 1.51 -7.16
N ILE A 68 -8.31 2.74 -6.68
CA ILE A 68 -8.55 3.03 -5.26
C ILE A 68 -10.04 3.23 -5.03
N ASP A 69 -10.54 2.69 -3.93
CA ASP A 69 -11.96 2.76 -3.58
C ASP A 69 -12.42 4.21 -3.39
N ASN A 70 -13.58 4.53 -3.94
CA ASN A 70 -14.24 5.83 -3.79
C ASN A 70 -15.67 5.72 -3.23
N PHE A 71 -16.07 4.52 -2.78
CA PHE A 71 -17.39 4.29 -2.19
C PHE A 71 -17.40 4.47 -0.68
N GLN A 72 -16.28 4.16 -0.03
CA GLN A 72 -16.17 4.23 1.42
C GLN A 72 -15.11 5.25 1.83
N PRO A 73 -15.25 5.87 3.01
CA PRO A 73 -14.26 6.80 3.53
C PRO A 73 -12.92 6.10 3.82
N ALA A 74 -11.85 6.89 3.87
CA ALA A 74 -10.51 6.44 4.21
C ALA A 74 -9.99 5.26 3.35
N PRO A 75 -10.01 5.39 2.01
CA PRO A 75 -9.53 4.31 1.14
C PRO A 75 -8.02 4.09 1.25
N VAL A 76 -7.26 5.09 1.68
CA VAL A 76 -5.82 4.99 1.93
C VAL A 76 -5.54 5.40 3.37
N ARG A 77 -4.94 4.48 4.12
CA ARG A 77 -4.55 4.72 5.52
C ARG A 77 -3.05 4.63 5.65
N ARG A 78 -2.50 5.39 6.58
CA ARG A 78 -1.08 5.45 6.91
C ARG A 78 -0.85 5.09 8.37
N MET A 79 0.35 4.64 8.70
CA MET A 79 0.76 4.52 10.11
C MET A 79 1.09 5.90 10.67
N GLU A 80 0.50 6.26 11.80
CA GLU A 80 0.82 7.49 12.53
C GLU A 80 2.23 7.44 13.12
N VAL A 81 2.88 8.59 13.14
CA VAL A 81 4.15 8.73 13.86
C VAL A 81 3.88 8.68 15.36
N VAL A 82 4.59 7.82 16.07
CA VAL A 82 4.47 7.71 17.54
C VAL A 82 4.83 9.04 18.19
N GLY A 83 3.91 9.57 19.01
CA GLY A 83 4.07 10.86 19.69
C GLY A 83 3.77 12.08 18.82
N ALA A 84 3.49 11.91 17.53
CA ALA A 84 3.15 12.99 16.60
C ALA A 84 2.16 12.48 15.53
N PRO A 85 0.91 12.11 15.91
CA PRO A 85 -0.04 11.44 15.02
C PRO A 85 -0.42 12.26 13.78
N ASP A 86 -0.35 13.58 13.86
CA ASP A 86 -0.68 14.46 12.74
C ASP A 86 0.52 14.75 11.82
N ALA A 87 1.72 14.31 12.20
CA ALA A 87 2.91 14.50 11.38
C ALA A 87 2.83 13.65 10.11
N LEU A 88 3.27 14.24 9.00
CA LEU A 88 3.36 13.56 7.72
C LEU A 88 4.84 13.51 7.29
N PRO A 89 5.55 12.43 7.64
CA PRO A 89 6.98 12.34 7.30
C PRO A 89 7.20 12.29 5.78
N PRO A 90 8.42 12.59 5.29
CA PRO A 90 8.70 12.71 3.86
C PRO A 90 8.26 11.52 3.01
N VAL A 91 8.37 10.29 3.52
CA VAL A 91 7.92 9.09 2.80
C VAL A 91 6.41 9.09 2.58
N GLN A 92 5.64 9.59 3.54
CA GLN A 92 4.18 9.70 3.42
C GLN A 92 3.78 10.84 2.50
N GLU A 93 4.47 11.98 2.55
CA GLU A 93 4.27 13.07 1.59
C GLU A 93 4.54 12.61 0.15
N ALA A 94 5.59 11.83 -0.05
CA ALA A 94 5.95 11.31 -1.37
C ALA A 94 4.87 10.36 -1.94
N VAL A 95 4.31 9.49 -1.11
CA VAL A 95 3.20 8.61 -1.52
C VAL A 95 1.92 9.42 -1.77
N GLN A 96 1.63 10.42 -0.94
CA GLN A 96 0.48 11.31 -1.17
C GLN A 96 0.58 12.01 -2.53
N ALA A 97 1.78 12.43 -2.93
CA ALA A 97 2.00 13.03 -4.25
C ALA A 97 1.66 12.07 -5.40
N GLU A 98 2.00 10.78 -5.25
CA GLU A 98 1.63 9.77 -6.26
C GLU A 98 0.11 9.51 -6.30
N LEU A 99 -0.55 9.53 -5.16
CA LEU A 99 -2.03 9.45 -5.10
C LEU A 99 -2.68 10.62 -5.83
N LEU A 100 -2.21 11.83 -5.58
CA LEU A 100 -2.71 13.03 -6.26
C LEU A 100 -2.55 12.95 -7.77
N ARG A 101 -1.44 12.40 -8.27
CA ARG A 101 -1.19 12.22 -9.71
C ARG A 101 -2.23 11.35 -10.40
N VAL A 102 -2.79 10.38 -9.70
CA VAL A 102 -3.83 9.50 -10.24
C VAL A 102 -5.25 9.94 -9.84
N GLY A 103 -5.39 11.16 -9.32
CA GLY A 103 -6.68 11.77 -9.02
C GLY A 103 -7.28 11.37 -7.67
N ILE A 104 -6.50 10.80 -6.76
CA ILE A 104 -6.95 10.47 -5.40
C ILE A 104 -6.65 11.68 -4.51
N HIS A 105 -7.70 12.42 -4.14
CA HIS A 105 -7.61 13.64 -3.36
C HIS A 105 -7.98 13.47 -1.89
N GLU A 106 -8.52 12.32 -1.51
CA GLU A 106 -8.84 12.00 -0.13
C GLU A 106 -7.56 12.03 0.73
N PRO A 107 -7.66 12.55 1.96
CA PRO A 107 -6.50 12.60 2.85
C PRO A 107 -6.06 11.19 3.26
N LEU A 108 -4.76 11.03 3.51
CA LEU A 108 -4.22 9.85 4.17
C LEU A 108 -4.73 9.82 5.62
N VAL A 109 -5.55 8.84 5.95
CA VAL A 109 -6.08 8.70 7.31
C VAL A 109 -5.08 7.93 8.17
N GLY A 110 -4.70 8.52 9.31
CA GLY A 110 -3.76 7.92 10.24
C GLY A 110 -4.39 6.78 11.05
N LEU A 111 -3.63 5.72 11.22
CA LEU A 111 -3.88 4.66 12.19
C LEU A 111 -2.71 4.61 13.18
N GLU A 112 -3.02 4.52 14.47
CA GLU A 112 -2.01 4.25 15.49
C GLU A 112 -1.24 2.96 15.14
N ARG A 113 0.04 2.87 15.52
CA ARG A 113 0.94 1.79 15.10
C ARG A 113 0.37 0.38 15.27
N PHE A 114 -0.16 0.07 16.44
CA PHE A 114 -0.72 -1.28 16.70
C PHE A 114 -2.05 -1.51 15.98
N ALA A 115 -2.86 -0.47 15.85
CA ALA A 115 -4.07 -0.53 15.03
C ALA A 115 -3.72 -0.76 13.56
N PHE A 116 -2.64 -0.17 13.07
CA PHE A 116 -2.14 -0.44 11.72
C PHE A 116 -1.74 -1.91 11.56
N TYR A 117 -0.98 -2.48 12.49
CA TYR A 117 -0.61 -3.90 12.45
C TYR A 117 -1.83 -4.81 12.41
N GLU A 118 -2.84 -4.54 13.24
CA GLU A 118 -4.09 -5.31 13.24
C GLU A 118 -4.82 -5.22 11.89
N ALA A 119 -4.93 -4.03 11.33
CA ALA A 119 -5.54 -3.85 10.00
C ALA A 119 -4.73 -4.54 8.90
N ALA A 120 -3.39 -4.49 8.97
CA ALA A 120 -2.51 -5.15 8.02
C ALA A 120 -2.64 -6.68 8.06
N ARG A 121 -2.89 -7.27 9.23
CA ARG A 121 -3.18 -8.71 9.34
C ARG A 121 -4.46 -9.13 8.62
N GLN A 122 -5.39 -8.22 8.43
CA GLN A 122 -6.64 -8.44 7.70
C GLN A 122 -6.52 -8.11 6.21
N ALA A 123 -5.37 -7.61 5.75
CA ALA A 123 -5.14 -7.30 4.36
C ALA A 123 -5.16 -8.55 3.47
N PHE A 124 -5.30 -8.35 2.18
CA PHE A 124 -5.24 -9.44 1.19
C PHE A 124 -3.84 -10.04 1.08
N ALA A 125 -2.83 -9.17 1.01
CA ALA A 125 -1.41 -9.53 0.92
C ALA A 125 -0.54 -8.36 1.39
N VAL A 126 0.76 -8.62 1.52
CA VAL A 126 1.78 -7.61 1.88
C VAL A 126 2.75 -7.41 0.73
N VAL A 127 3.05 -6.15 0.41
CA VAL A 127 4.16 -5.75 -0.45
C VAL A 127 5.15 -4.98 0.40
N GLN A 128 6.35 -5.51 0.58
CA GLN A 128 7.43 -4.86 1.30
C GLN A 128 8.42 -4.21 0.35
N VAL A 129 8.58 -2.90 0.49
CA VAL A 129 9.54 -2.12 -0.28
C VAL A 129 10.84 -1.98 0.50
N GLY A 130 11.99 -2.03 -0.19
CA GLY A 130 13.29 -1.87 0.44
C GLY A 130 13.63 -0.43 0.86
N ASP A 131 12.64 0.39 1.12
CA ASP A 131 12.80 1.77 1.57
C ASP A 131 13.11 1.81 3.07
N PRO A 132 14.25 2.38 3.50
CA PRO A 132 14.64 2.41 4.90
C PRO A 132 13.96 3.50 5.72
N ARG A 133 13.23 4.43 5.07
CA ARG A 133 12.57 5.53 5.77
C ARG A 133 11.45 5.01 6.66
N PRO A 134 11.43 5.38 7.96
CA PRO A 134 10.40 4.88 8.88
C PRO A 134 9.01 5.45 8.54
N TYR A 135 7.99 4.73 8.97
CA TYR A 135 6.57 5.06 8.75
C TYR A 135 6.11 5.03 7.28
N GLY A 136 6.86 4.40 6.41
CA GLY A 136 6.44 4.10 5.03
C GLY A 136 5.47 2.92 4.99
N CYS A 137 4.37 3.00 5.72
CA CYS A 137 3.40 1.92 5.88
C CYS A 137 2.00 2.41 5.54
N PHE A 138 1.37 1.74 4.55
CA PHE A 138 0.08 2.13 3.99
C PHE A 138 -0.84 0.93 3.81
N LEU A 139 -2.15 1.18 3.85
CA LEU A 139 -3.18 0.26 3.41
C LEU A 139 -3.92 0.91 2.26
N LEU A 140 -3.96 0.22 1.12
CA LEU A 140 -4.62 0.68 -0.09
C LEU A 140 -5.85 -0.19 -0.34
N ARG A 141 -7.05 0.40 -0.28
CA ARG A 141 -8.29 -0.34 -0.54
C ARG A 141 -8.61 -0.36 -2.02
N LYS A 142 -8.76 -1.55 -2.57
CA LYS A 142 -9.11 -1.71 -3.98
C LYS A 142 -10.55 -1.27 -4.23
N GLY A 143 -10.71 -0.43 -5.23
CA GLY A 143 -11.99 0.03 -5.73
C GLY A 143 -12.48 -0.75 -6.94
N VAL A 144 -13.40 -0.16 -7.66
CA VAL A 144 -13.95 -0.69 -8.91
C VAL A 144 -13.66 0.24 -10.06
N ILE A 145 -13.56 -0.33 -11.26
CA ILE A 145 -13.51 0.42 -12.50
C ILE A 145 -14.92 0.40 -13.07
N ALA A 146 -15.54 1.59 -13.18
CA ALA A 146 -16.84 1.71 -13.79
C ALA A 146 -16.75 1.44 -15.30
N ALA A 147 -17.78 0.78 -15.83
CA ALA A 147 -17.89 0.51 -17.25
C ALA A 147 -18.20 1.78 -18.05
#